data_90095f7559d6f94cf82bbe319dffa63c
#
_entry.id   90095f7559d6f94cf82bbe319dffa63c
#
_cell.length_a   1.000
_cell.length_b   1.000
_cell.length_c   1.000
_cell.angle_alpha   90.00
_cell.angle_beta   90.00
_cell.angle_gamma   90.00
#
_symmetry.space_group_name_H-M   'P 1'
#
loop_
_entity.id
_entity.type
_entity.pdbx_description
1 polymer ?
#
loop_
_entity_poly.entity_id
_entity_poly.type
_entity_poly.pdbx_seq_one_letter_code
_entity_poly.pdbx_strand_id
1 'polypeptide(L)'
;MAETFTYTDLFAGIGGFHAALSGMGGQCTYAVEIDKDAARIYEQNWGVGALGDITVDAGEHGVSERIQPHDILAAGFPCQPFSKSGAQAGMLDEVRGTLYFNILKIVQERHPTVLLLENVRNLAGPRHAHEWEVIVESLREEGYRVADTPAILSPHQLGPERGGRPQVRERVFITATYDPNGIGSTEPQPVARPRELYADGPVDWQIDDYLLADVEGYDLSDAEKDWIYAWDDWVQRFRHHNPGKKLPGFPIWVDAWQTIEDLEIQ
;
A
#
# COMPACT_ATOMS: atom_id res chain seq x y z
N MET A 1 24.54 14.28 15.58
CA MET A 1 23.33 14.80 14.89
C MET A 1 22.96 13.70 13.92
N ALA A 2 21.74 13.20 13.93
CA ALA A 2 21.30 12.28 12.88
C ALA A 2 21.38 13.04 11.55
N GLU A 3 21.95 12.42 10.52
CA GLU A 3 21.95 12.97 9.19
C GLU A 3 20.50 13.13 8.75
N THR A 4 20.10 14.35 8.37
CA THR A 4 18.78 14.62 7.81
C THR A 4 18.78 14.17 6.37
N PHE A 5 17.79 13.36 5.98
CA PHE A 5 17.57 12.96 4.58
C PHE A 5 16.31 13.63 4.03
N THR A 6 16.23 13.70 2.71
CA THR A 6 15.08 14.24 1.99
C THR A 6 14.26 13.14 1.36
N TYR A 7 12.95 13.33 1.25
CA TYR A 7 12.08 12.35 0.59
C TYR A 7 10.93 12.98 -0.19
N THR A 8 10.42 12.20 -1.15
CA THR A 8 9.15 12.47 -1.82
C THR A 8 8.11 11.44 -1.39
N ASP A 9 6.83 11.85 -1.34
CA ASP A 9 5.68 11.01 -0.99
C ASP A 9 4.67 11.03 -2.14
N LEU A 10 4.70 10.00 -2.98
CA LEU A 10 3.86 9.88 -4.16
C LEU A 10 2.64 9.01 -3.86
N PHE A 11 1.46 9.42 -4.36
CA PHE A 11 0.19 8.78 -4.01
C PHE A 11 -0.03 8.83 -2.49
N ALA A 12 0.21 10.01 -1.94
CA ALA A 12 0.48 10.23 -0.52
C ALA A 12 -0.68 9.88 0.40
N GLY A 13 -1.92 9.82 -0.12
CA GLY A 13 -3.11 9.60 0.68
C GLY A 13 -3.21 10.62 1.81
N ILE A 14 -3.34 10.14 3.04
CA ILE A 14 -3.35 10.98 4.24
C ILE A 14 -1.97 11.09 4.92
N GLY A 15 -0.89 10.57 4.27
CA GLY A 15 0.50 10.72 4.73
C GLY A 15 1.04 9.55 5.54
N GLY A 16 0.77 8.31 5.14
CA GLY A 16 1.33 7.14 5.82
C GLY A 16 2.86 7.07 5.76
N PHE A 17 3.45 7.30 4.60
CA PHE A 17 4.91 7.40 4.45
C PHE A 17 5.46 8.67 5.08
N HIS A 18 4.73 9.79 5.00
CA HIS A 18 5.13 11.02 5.66
C HIS A 18 5.30 10.80 7.16
N ALA A 19 4.32 10.18 7.82
CA ALA A 19 4.39 9.89 9.25
C ALA A 19 5.63 9.06 9.62
N ALA A 20 5.93 8.03 8.82
CA ALA A 20 7.06 7.16 9.06
C ALA A 20 8.40 7.87 8.83
N LEU A 21 8.58 8.51 7.68
CA LEU A 21 9.85 9.09 7.29
C LEU A 21 10.18 10.38 8.05
N SER A 22 9.21 11.24 8.34
CA SER A 22 9.41 12.42 9.19
C SER A 22 9.73 12.03 10.63
N GLY A 23 9.10 10.96 11.15
CA GLY A 23 9.43 10.39 12.46
C GLY A 23 10.87 9.86 12.57
N MET A 24 11.50 9.53 11.45
CA MET A 24 12.91 9.13 11.34
C MET A 24 13.86 10.32 11.10
N GLY A 25 13.37 11.56 11.06
CA GLY A 25 14.15 12.77 10.82
C GLY A 25 14.23 13.21 9.36
N GLY A 26 13.43 12.60 8.46
CA GLY A 26 13.36 12.98 7.06
C GLY A 26 12.60 14.30 6.83
N GLN A 27 12.95 15.00 5.77
CA GLN A 27 12.28 16.21 5.29
C GLN A 27 11.56 15.91 3.97
N CYS A 28 10.23 16.11 3.95
CA CYS A 28 9.43 16.01 2.73
C CYS A 28 9.73 17.19 1.80
N THR A 29 10.17 16.93 0.58
CA THR A 29 10.45 17.95 -0.43
C THR A 29 9.35 18.05 -1.48
N TYR A 30 8.58 16.97 -1.67
CA TYR A 30 7.47 16.91 -2.59
C TYR A 30 6.47 15.84 -2.14
N ALA A 31 5.18 16.16 -2.22
CA ALA A 31 4.11 15.20 -2.02
C ALA A 31 3.05 15.38 -3.11
N VAL A 32 2.40 14.30 -3.54
CA VAL A 32 1.32 14.36 -4.53
C VAL A 32 0.22 13.35 -4.24
N GLU A 33 -1.02 13.86 -4.25
CA GLU A 33 -2.26 13.09 -4.07
C GLU A 33 -3.37 13.70 -4.93
N ILE A 34 -4.05 12.88 -5.71
CA ILE A 34 -5.11 13.33 -6.63
C ILE A 34 -6.47 13.46 -5.94
N ASP A 35 -6.71 12.67 -4.92
CA ASP A 35 -7.94 12.74 -4.12
C ASP A 35 -7.92 13.98 -3.24
N LYS A 36 -8.93 14.85 -3.45
CA LYS A 36 -9.00 16.15 -2.80
C LYS A 36 -9.20 16.06 -1.28
N ASP A 37 -9.95 15.07 -0.82
CA ASP A 37 -10.20 14.90 0.61
C ASP A 37 -8.98 14.31 1.32
N ALA A 38 -8.32 13.35 0.72
CA ALA A 38 -7.06 12.80 1.23
C ALA A 38 -5.97 13.88 1.26
N ALA A 39 -5.80 14.65 0.18
CA ALA A 39 -4.82 15.74 0.11
C ALA A 39 -5.10 16.84 1.16
N ARG A 40 -6.36 17.17 1.39
CA ARG A 40 -6.76 18.13 2.44
C ARG A 40 -6.40 17.60 3.85
N ILE A 41 -6.63 16.32 4.11
CA ILE A 41 -6.24 15.70 5.38
C ILE A 41 -4.71 15.66 5.51
N TYR A 42 -4.01 15.35 4.42
CA TYR A 42 -2.55 15.39 4.39
C TYR A 42 -2.01 16.77 4.78
N GLU A 43 -2.53 17.83 4.17
CA GLU A 43 -2.12 19.20 4.48
C GLU A 43 -2.45 19.59 5.93
N GLN A 44 -3.62 19.20 6.44
CA GLN A 44 -4.00 19.44 7.85
C GLN A 44 -3.06 18.74 8.84
N ASN A 45 -2.62 17.53 8.52
CA ASN A 45 -1.77 16.75 9.42
C ASN A 45 -0.29 17.19 9.37
N TRP A 46 0.20 17.58 8.20
CA TRP A 46 1.64 17.74 7.96
C TRP A 46 2.05 19.16 7.58
N GLY A 47 1.11 20.05 7.31
CA GLY A 47 1.40 21.43 6.88
C GLY A 47 2.01 21.55 5.49
N VAL A 48 1.97 20.47 4.69
CA VAL A 48 2.52 20.40 3.33
C VAL A 48 1.39 20.14 2.36
N GLY A 49 1.24 20.96 1.32
CA GLY A 49 0.23 20.74 0.28
C GLY A 49 0.60 19.57 -0.61
N ALA A 50 -0.34 18.62 -0.78
CA ALA A 50 -0.15 17.44 -1.62
C ALA A 50 -1.09 17.37 -2.83
N LEU A 51 -2.10 18.24 -2.94
CA LEU A 51 -3.07 18.16 -4.04
C LEU A 51 -2.39 18.34 -5.40
N GLY A 52 -2.46 17.32 -6.24
CA GLY A 52 -1.87 17.35 -7.58
C GLY A 52 -2.11 16.07 -8.36
N ASP A 53 -1.67 16.08 -9.61
CA ASP A 53 -1.70 14.92 -10.50
C ASP A 53 -0.28 14.57 -10.92
N ILE A 54 0.20 13.40 -10.53
CA ILE A 54 1.55 12.92 -10.84
C ILE A 54 1.79 12.82 -12.35
N THR A 55 0.77 12.56 -13.15
CA THR A 55 0.91 12.46 -14.60
C THR A 55 1.27 13.79 -15.26
N VAL A 56 0.98 14.91 -14.58
CA VAL A 56 1.38 16.25 -15.00
C VAL A 56 2.82 16.56 -14.56
N ASP A 57 3.19 16.14 -13.35
CA ASP A 57 4.51 16.46 -12.78
C ASP A 57 5.60 15.47 -13.22
N ALA A 58 5.24 14.25 -13.61
CA ALA A 58 6.18 13.25 -14.13
C ALA A 58 5.49 12.42 -15.22
N GLY A 59 5.66 12.79 -16.47
CA GLY A 59 4.99 12.16 -17.60
C GLY A 59 5.90 12.03 -18.83
N GLU A 60 5.31 11.92 -19.99
CA GLU A 60 6.04 11.76 -21.27
C GLU A 60 6.96 12.95 -21.58
N HIS A 61 6.65 14.14 -21.07
CA HIS A 61 7.43 15.37 -21.30
C HIS A 61 8.56 15.57 -20.27
N GLY A 62 8.83 14.58 -19.41
CA GLY A 62 9.85 14.64 -18.37
C GLY A 62 9.29 14.88 -16.97
N VAL A 63 10.20 15.16 -16.06
CA VAL A 63 9.90 15.39 -14.64
C VAL A 63 9.95 16.89 -14.32
N SER A 64 8.87 17.39 -13.75
CA SER A 64 8.73 18.79 -13.34
C SER A 64 9.84 19.21 -12.36
N GLU A 65 10.27 20.48 -12.44
CA GLU A 65 11.21 21.07 -11.48
C GLU A 65 10.66 21.11 -10.03
N ARG A 66 9.37 20.91 -9.85
CA ARG A 66 8.76 20.75 -8.51
C ARG A 66 9.29 19.52 -7.77
N ILE A 67 9.67 18.47 -8.52
CA ILE A 67 10.25 17.25 -7.97
C ILE A 67 11.78 17.42 -7.97
N GLN A 68 12.30 18.02 -6.93
CA GLN A 68 13.74 18.22 -6.75
C GLN A 68 14.47 16.89 -6.47
N PRO A 69 15.79 16.81 -6.65
CA PRO A 69 16.58 15.69 -6.18
C PRO A 69 16.30 15.41 -4.69
N HIS A 70 16.20 14.14 -4.34
CA HIS A 70 15.87 13.68 -2.99
C HIS A 70 16.53 12.32 -2.72
N ASP A 71 16.66 11.96 -1.44
CA ASP A 71 17.35 10.73 -1.04
C ASP A 71 16.42 9.51 -1.11
N ILE A 72 15.14 9.67 -0.74
CA ILE A 72 14.17 8.57 -0.69
C ILE A 72 12.94 8.92 -1.54
N LEU A 73 12.57 8.03 -2.46
CA LEU A 73 11.28 8.06 -3.13
C LEU A 73 10.36 7.05 -2.46
N ALA A 74 9.30 7.52 -1.83
CA ALA A 74 8.22 6.69 -1.28
C ALA A 74 6.98 6.78 -2.16
N ALA A 75 6.35 5.65 -2.47
CA ALA A 75 5.15 5.61 -3.31
C ALA A 75 4.22 4.46 -2.96
N GLY A 76 2.97 4.77 -2.60
CA GLY A 76 1.87 3.82 -2.44
C GLY A 76 0.97 3.78 -3.66
N PHE A 77 1.48 3.28 -4.78
CA PHE A 77 0.80 3.37 -6.07
C PHE A 77 -0.29 2.30 -6.25
N PRO A 78 -1.38 2.60 -6.99
CA PRO A 78 -2.44 1.63 -7.25
C PRO A 78 -1.97 0.50 -8.17
N CYS A 79 -2.46 -0.72 -7.93
CA CYS A 79 -2.21 -1.85 -8.80
C CYS A 79 -2.98 -1.66 -10.12
N GLN A 80 -2.25 -1.51 -11.21
CA GLN A 80 -2.78 -1.42 -12.56
C GLN A 80 -2.16 -2.52 -13.42
N PRO A 81 -2.93 -3.17 -14.31
CA PRO A 81 -2.37 -4.14 -15.24
C PRO A 81 -1.45 -3.46 -16.24
N PHE A 82 -0.30 -4.06 -16.51
CA PHE A 82 0.62 -3.60 -17.54
C PHE A 82 0.20 -4.15 -18.91
N SER A 83 0.53 -3.44 -19.98
CA SER A 83 0.26 -3.92 -21.32
C SER A 83 1.23 -5.07 -21.64
N LYS A 84 0.71 -6.20 -22.15
CA LYS A 84 1.57 -7.26 -22.67
C LYS A 84 2.08 -6.83 -24.05
N SER A 85 3.23 -6.20 -24.05
CA SER A 85 3.91 -5.82 -25.29
C SER A 85 4.56 -7.07 -25.93
N GLY A 86 4.61 -7.12 -27.27
CA GLY A 86 5.31 -8.22 -27.95
C GLY A 86 6.82 -8.17 -27.69
N ALA A 87 7.51 -9.29 -27.96
CA ALA A 87 8.93 -9.52 -27.66
C ALA A 87 9.96 -8.48 -28.20
N GLN A 88 9.51 -7.43 -28.89
CA GLN A 88 10.34 -6.35 -29.43
C GLN A 88 10.11 -5.00 -28.75
N ALA A 89 9.13 -4.89 -27.85
CA ALA A 89 8.88 -3.68 -27.09
C ALA A 89 9.74 -3.71 -25.80
N GLY A 90 10.35 -2.57 -25.46
CA GLY A 90 11.13 -2.45 -24.24
C GLY A 90 10.21 -2.37 -23.00
N MET A 91 10.78 -2.61 -21.81
CA MET A 91 10.03 -2.56 -20.54
C MET A 91 9.32 -1.23 -20.31
N LEU A 92 9.91 -0.14 -20.78
CA LEU A 92 9.29 1.18 -20.71
C LEU A 92 7.96 1.26 -21.50
N ASP A 93 7.86 0.55 -22.61
CA ASP A 93 6.61 0.50 -23.39
C ASP A 93 5.52 -0.33 -22.70
N GLU A 94 5.90 -1.32 -21.90
CA GLU A 94 4.96 -2.15 -21.14
C GLU A 94 4.31 -1.38 -19.98
N VAL A 95 5.04 -0.47 -19.35
CA VAL A 95 4.54 0.34 -18.24
C VAL A 95 3.92 1.67 -18.68
N ARG A 96 4.11 2.06 -19.96
CA ARG A 96 3.57 3.32 -20.49
C ARG A 96 2.05 3.40 -20.31
N GLY A 97 1.60 4.53 -19.80
CA GLY A 97 0.18 4.77 -19.49
C GLY A 97 -0.27 4.23 -18.14
N THR A 98 0.62 3.62 -17.36
CA THR A 98 0.36 3.26 -15.96
C THR A 98 0.95 4.31 -15.01
N LEU A 99 0.45 4.36 -13.77
CA LEU A 99 1.00 5.25 -12.76
C LEU A 99 2.40 4.83 -12.30
N TYR A 100 2.78 3.56 -12.48
CA TYR A 100 4.16 3.11 -12.28
C TYR A 100 5.13 3.76 -13.27
N PHE A 101 4.69 4.03 -14.51
CA PHE A 101 5.49 4.79 -15.47
C PHE A 101 5.94 6.15 -14.93
N ASN A 102 5.07 6.86 -14.22
CA ASN A 102 5.39 8.16 -13.63
C ASN A 102 6.46 8.03 -12.53
N ILE A 103 6.39 6.96 -11.71
CA ILE A 103 7.45 6.63 -10.73
C ILE A 103 8.77 6.39 -11.46
N LEU A 104 8.76 5.52 -12.49
CA LEU A 104 9.96 5.17 -13.24
C LEU A 104 10.60 6.40 -13.90
N LYS A 105 9.81 7.35 -14.40
CA LYS A 105 10.32 8.63 -14.94
C LYS A 105 11.08 9.44 -13.89
N ILE A 106 10.57 9.51 -12.65
CA ILE A 106 11.28 10.20 -11.57
C ILE A 106 12.57 9.46 -11.22
N VAL A 107 12.52 8.13 -11.15
CA VAL A 107 13.69 7.28 -10.91
C VAL A 107 14.78 7.54 -11.94
N GLN A 108 14.41 7.60 -13.23
CA GLN A 108 15.32 7.86 -14.34
C GLN A 108 15.99 9.23 -14.30
N GLU A 109 15.28 10.25 -13.87
CA GLU A 109 15.78 11.62 -13.93
C GLU A 109 16.39 12.12 -12.61
N ARG A 110 16.01 11.55 -11.48
CA ARG A 110 16.44 12.01 -10.15
C ARG A 110 17.34 11.05 -9.40
N HIS A 111 17.33 9.75 -9.77
CA HIS A 111 18.14 8.69 -9.16
C HIS A 111 18.13 8.72 -7.62
N PRO A 112 16.95 8.68 -6.95
CA PRO A 112 16.91 8.64 -5.50
C PRO A 112 17.75 7.50 -4.95
N THR A 113 18.45 7.72 -3.85
CA THR A 113 19.33 6.69 -3.26
C THR A 113 18.56 5.45 -2.84
N VAL A 114 17.33 5.64 -2.34
CA VAL A 114 16.46 4.56 -1.88
C VAL A 114 15.06 4.70 -2.47
N LEU A 115 14.49 3.60 -2.91
CA LEU A 115 13.08 3.48 -3.27
C LEU A 115 12.34 2.67 -2.21
N LEU A 116 11.17 3.16 -1.82
CA LEU A 116 10.26 2.50 -0.90
C LEU A 116 8.86 2.47 -1.53
N LEU A 117 8.56 1.41 -2.27
CA LEU A 117 7.30 1.27 -2.99
C LEU A 117 6.36 0.32 -2.24
N GLU A 118 5.09 0.69 -2.15
CA GLU A 118 4.05 -0.13 -1.51
C GLU A 118 2.94 -0.43 -2.50
N ASN A 119 2.39 -1.64 -2.39
CA ASN A 119 1.22 -2.02 -3.16
C ASN A 119 0.39 -3.07 -2.40
N VAL A 120 -0.78 -3.41 -2.94
CA VAL A 120 -1.60 -4.51 -2.40
C VAL A 120 -0.86 -5.84 -2.54
N ARG A 121 -1.08 -6.75 -1.57
CA ARG A 121 -0.47 -8.09 -1.55
C ARG A 121 -0.57 -8.82 -2.89
N ASN A 122 -1.66 -8.62 -3.64
CA ASN A 122 -1.91 -9.33 -4.88
C ASN A 122 -0.86 -9.06 -5.96
N LEU A 123 -0.14 -7.94 -5.92
CA LEU A 123 0.97 -7.66 -6.82
C LEU A 123 2.07 -8.73 -6.73
N ALA A 124 2.28 -9.30 -5.55
CA ALA A 124 3.20 -10.43 -5.34
C ALA A 124 2.56 -11.81 -5.60
N GLY A 125 1.34 -11.84 -6.12
CA GLY A 125 0.61 -13.07 -6.40
C GLY A 125 0.82 -13.57 -7.84
N PRO A 126 0.49 -14.85 -8.09
CA PRO A 126 0.75 -15.48 -9.40
C PRO A 126 -0.01 -14.82 -10.56
N ARG A 127 -1.08 -14.07 -10.29
CA ARG A 127 -1.85 -13.36 -11.33
C ARG A 127 -1.14 -12.11 -11.85
N HIS A 128 -0.23 -11.55 -11.05
CA HIS A 128 0.54 -10.34 -11.33
C HIS A 128 2.04 -10.63 -11.42
N ALA A 129 2.42 -11.88 -11.73
CA ALA A 129 3.83 -12.26 -11.86
C ALA A 129 4.54 -11.44 -12.95
N HIS A 130 3.84 -11.12 -14.04
CA HIS A 130 4.36 -10.28 -15.10
C HIS A 130 4.62 -8.84 -14.63
N GLU A 131 3.66 -8.22 -13.96
CA GLU A 131 3.81 -6.86 -13.42
C GLU A 131 4.95 -6.79 -12.39
N TRP A 132 5.06 -7.83 -11.55
CA TRP A 132 6.17 -7.95 -10.59
C TRP A 132 7.53 -8.01 -11.30
N GLU A 133 7.66 -8.87 -12.29
CA GLU A 133 8.88 -9.03 -13.09
C GLU A 133 9.27 -7.72 -13.76
N VAL A 134 8.34 -7.06 -14.45
CA VAL A 134 8.57 -5.78 -15.12
C VAL A 134 9.03 -4.70 -14.14
N ILE A 135 8.43 -4.61 -12.95
CA ILE A 135 8.86 -3.65 -11.91
C ILE A 135 10.30 -3.92 -11.49
N VAL A 136 10.61 -5.17 -11.14
CA VAL A 136 11.95 -5.54 -10.66
C VAL A 136 13.00 -5.29 -11.73
N GLU A 137 12.74 -5.74 -12.96
CA GLU A 137 13.70 -5.62 -14.05
C GLU A 137 13.89 -4.17 -14.51
N SER A 138 12.81 -3.39 -14.63
CA SER A 138 12.93 -1.97 -14.99
C SER A 138 13.73 -1.17 -13.96
N LEU A 139 13.59 -1.45 -12.66
CA LEU A 139 14.40 -0.81 -11.64
C LEU A 139 15.87 -1.26 -11.70
N ARG A 140 16.13 -2.51 -12.05
CA ARG A 140 17.49 -3.01 -12.25
C ARG A 140 18.17 -2.38 -13.47
N GLU A 141 17.44 -2.19 -14.56
CA GLU A 141 17.94 -1.46 -15.75
C GLU A 141 18.35 -0.04 -15.41
N GLU A 142 17.65 0.60 -14.46
CA GLU A 142 17.98 1.94 -13.97
C GLU A 142 19.11 1.96 -12.90
N GLY A 143 19.77 0.83 -12.67
CA GLY A 143 20.90 0.74 -11.75
C GLY A 143 20.54 0.52 -10.29
N TYR A 144 19.35 0.02 -10.02
CA TYR A 144 18.93 -0.29 -8.66
C TYR A 144 19.13 -1.76 -8.30
N ARG A 145 19.54 -2.01 -7.08
CA ARG A 145 19.54 -3.35 -6.48
C ARG A 145 18.18 -3.61 -5.87
N VAL A 146 17.47 -4.60 -6.40
CA VAL A 146 16.11 -4.97 -6.00
C VAL A 146 16.08 -6.47 -5.71
N ALA A 147 15.47 -6.87 -4.59
CA ALA A 147 15.28 -8.28 -4.26
C ALA A 147 14.18 -8.92 -5.14
N ASP A 148 14.42 -10.15 -5.62
CA ASP A 148 13.41 -10.93 -6.35
C ASP A 148 12.23 -11.31 -5.47
N THR A 149 12.50 -11.52 -4.18
CA THR A 149 11.48 -11.94 -3.22
C THR A 149 10.75 -10.74 -2.62
N PRO A 150 9.43 -10.65 -2.79
CA PRO A 150 8.65 -9.56 -2.20
C PRO A 150 8.60 -9.64 -0.68
N ALA A 151 8.69 -8.49 0.00
CA ALA A 151 8.41 -8.37 1.42
C ALA A 151 6.91 -8.12 1.64
N ILE A 152 6.21 -9.10 2.21
CA ILE A 152 4.77 -8.94 2.55
C ILE A 152 4.68 -8.72 4.04
N LEU A 153 4.17 -7.56 4.44
CA LEU A 153 4.03 -7.12 5.82
C LEU A 153 2.57 -6.77 6.14
N SER A 154 2.21 -6.90 7.41
CA SER A 154 0.89 -6.48 7.90
C SER A 154 0.98 -5.96 9.34
N PRO A 155 0.27 -4.88 9.68
CA PRO A 155 0.38 -4.25 11.01
C PRO A 155 0.11 -5.19 12.19
N HIS A 156 -0.81 -6.16 12.04
CA HIS A 156 -1.15 -7.10 13.11
C HIS A 156 -0.02 -8.09 13.44
N GLN A 157 0.99 -8.20 12.59
CA GLN A 157 2.14 -9.09 12.81
C GLN A 157 3.14 -8.51 13.80
N LEU A 158 3.03 -7.22 14.12
CA LEU A 158 3.80 -6.55 15.15
C LEU A 158 2.97 -6.45 16.42
N GLY A 159 3.58 -6.66 17.60
CA GLY A 159 2.92 -6.38 18.86
C GLY A 159 2.67 -4.87 19.06
N PRO A 160 1.72 -4.48 19.94
CA PRO A 160 1.40 -3.07 20.19
C PRO A 160 2.62 -2.29 20.70
N GLU A 161 3.50 -2.92 21.47
CA GLU A 161 4.75 -2.36 21.97
C GLU A 161 5.76 -2.01 20.86
N ARG A 162 5.57 -2.55 19.66
CA ARG A 162 6.40 -2.30 18.47
C ARG A 162 5.66 -1.49 17.40
N GLY A 163 4.57 -0.82 17.78
CA GLY A 163 3.79 0.00 16.88
C GLY A 163 2.81 -0.76 16.00
N GLY A 164 2.62 -2.07 16.22
CA GLY A 164 1.60 -2.86 15.55
C GLY A 164 0.19 -2.32 15.77
N ARG A 165 -0.75 -2.76 14.97
CA ARG A 165 -2.16 -2.37 15.04
C ARG A 165 -3.05 -3.60 14.80
N PRO A 166 -4.26 -3.66 15.38
CA PRO A 166 -5.20 -4.77 15.21
C PRO A 166 -5.86 -4.77 13.84
N GLN A 167 -5.06 -4.64 12.80
CA GLN A 167 -5.54 -4.59 11.42
C GLN A 167 -4.82 -5.63 10.56
N VAL A 168 -5.56 -6.59 10.02
CA VAL A 168 -5.07 -7.51 8.99
C VAL A 168 -5.06 -6.77 7.65
N ARG A 169 -3.91 -6.17 7.32
CA ARG A 169 -3.71 -5.39 6.09
C ARG A 169 -2.39 -5.77 5.45
N GLU A 170 -2.39 -6.89 4.73
CA GLU A 170 -1.19 -7.34 4.03
C GLU A 170 -0.86 -6.43 2.85
N ARG A 171 0.38 -5.96 2.81
CA ARG A 171 0.94 -5.13 1.74
C ARG A 171 2.28 -5.67 1.30
N VAL A 172 2.55 -5.58 0.02
CA VAL A 172 3.88 -5.84 -0.51
C VAL A 172 4.69 -4.55 -0.48
N PHE A 173 5.94 -4.67 -0.01
CA PHE A 173 6.91 -3.59 -0.05
C PHE A 173 8.06 -3.98 -0.97
N ILE A 174 8.42 -3.06 -1.86
CA ILE A 174 9.58 -3.17 -2.74
C ILE A 174 10.57 -2.12 -2.26
N THR A 175 11.73 -2.57 -1.81
CA THR A 175 12.82 -1.68 -1.46
C THR A 175 13.93 -1.84 -2.49
N ALA A 176 14.47 -0.72 -2.95
CA ALA A 176 15.58 -0.72 -3.88
C ALA A 176 16.60 0.33 -3.48
N THR A 177 17.87 0.05 -3.75
CA THR A 177 18.98 0.96 -3.47
C THR A 177 19.75 1.23 -4.75
N TYR A 178 20.01 2.50 -5.04
CA TYR A 178 20.76 2.91 -6.21
C TYR A 178 22.23 2.48 -6.08
N ASP A 179 22.69 1.64 -7.00
CA ASP A 179 24.05 1.14 -7.07
C ASP A 179 24.45 0.88 -8.54
N PRO A 180 24.69 1.93 -9.31
CA PRO A 180 24.95 1.80 -10.75
C PRO A 180 26.24 1.03 -11.06
N ASN A 181 27.15 0.89 -10.10
CA ASN A 181 28.41 0.15 -10.28
C ASN A 181 28.29 -1.32 -9.83
N GLY A 182 27.25 -1.66 -9.07
CA GLY A 182 27.02 -3.00 -8.53
C GLY A 182 26.08 -3.86 -9.36
N ILE A 183 25.62 -3.38 -10.51
CA ILE A 183 24.70 -4.11 -11.39
C ILE A 183 25.26 -5.48 -11.73
N GLY A 184 24.56 -6.53 -11.29
CA GLY A 184 24.91 -7.93 -11.54
C GLY A 184 25.89 -8.55 -10.55
N SER A 185 26.37 -7.85 -9.53
CA SER A 185 27.41 -8.38 -8.63
C SER A 185 26.88 -9.19 -7.44
N THR A 186 25.71 -8.87 -6.90
CA THR A 186 25.03 -9.66 -5.85
C THR A 186 23.56 -9.26 -5.77
N GLU A 187 22.68 -10.25 -5.66
CA GLU A 187 21.29 -9.95 -5.31
C GLU A 187 21.23 -9.27 -3.94
N PRO A 188 20.44 -8.18 -3.81
CA PRO A 188 20.21 -7.60 -2.50
C PRO A 188 19.51 -8.64 -1.64
N GLN A 189 19.91 -8.74 -0.38
CA GLN A 189 19.17 -9.58 0.55
C GLN A 189 17.72 -9.09 0.58
N PRO A 190 16.73 -10.00 0.48
CA PRO A 190 15.34 -9.61 0.65
C PRO A 190 15.23 -8.93 2.01
N VAL A 191 14.34 -7.94 2.11
CA VAL A 191 14.02 -7.34 3.41
C VAL A 191 13.61 -8.47 4.34
N ALA A 192 14.55 -8.87 5.20
CA ALA A 192 14.34 -9.96 6.12
C ALA A 192 13.13 -9.57 6.97
N ARG A 193 12.14 -10.44 7.03
CA ARG A 193 11.12 -10.33 8.06
C ARG A 193 11.83 -10.69 9.38
N PRO A 194 12.19 -9.75 10.24
CA PRO A 194 12.76 -10.13 11.51
C PRO A 194 11.67 -10.91 12.25
N ARG A 195 11.83 -12.21 12.41
CA ARG A 195 10.91 -13.04 13.20
C ARG A 195 10.65 -12.42 14.56
N GLU A 196 11.64 -11.73 15.07
CA GLU A 196 11.58 -10.99 16.33
C GLU A 196 10.61 -9.79 16.31
N LEU A 197 10.17 -9.34 15.14
CA LEU A 197 9.17 -8.26 15.00
C LEU A 197 7.73 -8.78 14.97
N TYR A 198 7.53 -10.09 14.81
CA TYR A 198 6.19 -10.67 14.82
C TYR A 198 5.81 -11.08 16.24
N ALA A 199 4.56 -10.82 16.61
CA ALA A 199 4.01 -11.31 17.85
C ALA A 199 3.87 -12.84 17.78
N ASP A 200 4.42 -13.53 18.78
CA ASP A 200 4.23 -14.97 18.96
C ASP A 200 2.89 -15.19 19.70
N GLY A 201 1.90 -15.69 18.96
CA GLY A 201 0.59 -16.04 19.49
C GLY A 201 -0.46 -14.92 19.42
N PRO A 202 -1.62 -15.11 20.07
CA PRO A 202 -2.67 -14.09 20.09
C PRO A 202 -2.23 -12.85 20.87
N VAL A 203 -2.39 -11.70 20.23
CA VAL A 203 -2.09 -10.40 20.84
C VAL A 203 -3.37 -9.83 21.44
N ASP A 204 -3.32 -9.45 22.70
CA ASP A 204 -4.38 -8.66 23.35
C ASP A 204 -4.21 -7.19 22.96
N TRP A 205 -5.09 -6.70 22.13
CA TRP A 205 -5.01 -5.34 21.58
C TRP A 205 -5.63 -4.29 22.48
N GLN A 206 -6.22 -4.64 23.62
CA GLN A 206 -6.85 -3.70 24.54
C GLN A 206 -7.77 -2.70 23.83
N ILE A 207 -8.57 -3.18 22.85
CA ILE A 207 -9.38 -2.30 21.99
C ILE A 207 -10.42 -1.53 22.82
N ASP A 208 -10.95 -2.16 23.86
CA ASP A 208 -11.99 -1.57 24.69
C ASP A 208 -11.53 -0.28 25.38
N ASP A 209 -10.22 -0.12 25.66
CA ASP A 209 -9.66 1.09 26.27
C ASP A 209 -9.76 2.32 25.35
N TYR A 210 -9.99 2.11 24.05
CA TYR A 210 -10.11 3.16 23.04
C TYR A 210 -11.54 3.41 22.59
N LEU A 211 -12.52 2.65 23.09
CA LEU A 211 -13.92 2.86 22.75
C LEU A 211 -14.51 3.98 23.61
N LEU A 212 -15.12 4.96 22.97
CA LEU A 212 -15.91 5.97 23.64
C LEU A 212 -17.28 5.38 23.99
N ALA A 213 -17.75 5.61 25.22
CA ALA A 213 -19.01 5.05 25.70
C ALA A 213 -20.22 5.66 25.00
N ASP A 214 -20.10 6.92 24.57
CA ASP A 214 -21.16 7.67 23.90
C ASP A 214 -20.52 8.71 22.97
N VAL A 215 -20.95 8.76 21.70
CA VAL A 215 -20.42 9.69 20.69
C VAL A 215 -21.60 10.32 19.95
N GLU A 216 -21.91 11.56 20.28
CA GLU A 216 -22.98 12.30 19.63
C GLU A 216 -22.78 12.39 18.10
N GLY A 217 -23.85 12.15 17.34
CA GLY A 217 -23.84 12.24 15.88
C GLY A 217 -23.33 10.99 15.13
N TYR A 218 -23.03 9.92 15.87
CA TYR A 218 -22.61 8.63 15.28
C TYR A 218 -23.64 7.51 15.46
N ASP A 219 -24.86 7.87 15.82
CA ASP A 219 -25.95 6.91 15.90
C ASP A 219 -26.26 6.31 14.53
N LEU A 220 -26.32 4.98 14.50
CA LEU A 220 -26.74 4.28 13.29
C LEU A 220 -28.22 4.52 13.01
N SER A 221 -28.56 4.75 11.75
CA SER A 221 -29.94 4.75 11.29
C SER A 221 -30.60 3.38 11.50
N ASP A 222 -31.92 3.33 11.55
CA ASP A 222 -32.62 2.07 11.72
C ASP A 222 -32.32 1.08 10.58
N ALA A 223 -32.18 1.55 9.34
CA ALA A 223 -31.79 0.73 8.20
C ALA A 223 -30.38 0.13 8.37
N GLU A 224 -29.41 0.89 8.91
CA GLU A 224 -28.06 0.35 9.19
C GLU A 224 -28.08 -0.67 10.31
N LYS A 225 -28.90 -0.45 11.36
CA LYS A 225 -29.10 -1.44 12.43
C LYS A 225 -29.71 -2.72 11.89
N ASP A 226 -30.73 -2.62 11.05
CA ASP A 226 -31.37 -3.79 10.42
C ASP A 226 -30.37 -4.59 9.59
N TRP A 227 -29.49 -3.94 8.85
CA TRP A 227 -28.44 -4.62 8.08
C TRP A 227 -27.44 -5.34 8.98
N ILE A 228 -27.03 -4.71 10.06
CA ILE A 228 -26.09 -5.31 11.03
C ILE A 228 -26.73 -6.54 11.68
N TYR A 229 -27.99 -6.45 12.09
CA TYR A 229 -28.70 -7.57 12.70
C TYR A 229 -28.93 -8.72 11.72
N ALA A 230 -29.30 -8.42 10.47
CA ALA A 230 -29.45 -9.43 9.45
C ALA A 230 -28.11 -10.13 9.14
N TRP A 231 -27.00 -9.38 9.10
CA TRP A 231 -25.68 -9.95 8.93
C TRP A 231 -25.25 -10.81 10.12
N ASP A 232 -25.48 -10.36 11.35
CA ASP A 232 -25.17 -11.15 12.55
C ASP A 232 -25.97 -12.44 12.60
N ASP A 233 -27.27 -12.40 12.32
CA ASP A 233 -28.12 -13.61 12.24
C ASP A 233 -27.56 -14.60 11.20
N TRP A 234 -27.19 -14.11 10.00
CA TRP A 234 -26.56 -14.93 8.99
C TRP A 234 -25.24 -15.57 9.47
N VAL A 235 -24.38 -14.78 10.11
CA VAL A 235 -23.08 -15.28 10.66
C VAL A 235 -23.33 -16.36 11.71
N GLN A 236 -24.28 -16.17 12.62
CA GLN A 236 -24.63 -17.14 13.66
C GLN A 236 -25.16 -18.43 13.04
N ARG A 237 -26.08 -18.34 12.06
CA ARG A 237 -26.59 -19.53 11.33
C ARG A 237 -25.49 -20.23 10.56
N PHE A 238 -24.63 -19.49 9.85
CA PHE A 238 -23.50 -20.08 9.13
C PHE A 238 -22.59 -20.85 10.08
N ARG A 239 -22.21 -20.27 11.21
CA ARG A 239 -21.36 -20.91 12.23
C ARG A 239 -22.02 -22.16 12.81
N HIS A 240 -23.31 -22.09 13.07
CA HIS A 240 -24.07 -23.22 13.59
C HIS A 240 -24.09 -24.42 12.62
N HIS A 241 -24.32 -24.17 11.33
CA HIS A 241 -24.39 -25.22 10.32
C HIS A 241 -23.02 -25.65 9.76
N ASN A 242 -21.98 -24.89 10.01
CA ASN A 242 -20.64 -25.14 9.50
C ASN A 242 -19.57 -25.01 10.59
N PRO A 243 -19.60 -25.85 11.63
CA PRO A 243 -18.69 -25.77 12.75
C PRO A 243 -17.23 -25.91 12.25
N GLY A 244 -16.39 -24.99 12.66
CA GLY A 244 -14.97 -24.97 12.29
C GLY A 244 -14.63 -24.44 10.90
N LYS A 245 -15.61 -24.12 10.05
CA LYS A 245 -15.35 -23.44 8.78
C LYS A 245 -15.12 -21.95 8.99
N LYS A 246 -14.16 -21.39 8.25
CA LYS A 246 -13.97 -19.93 8.20
C LYS A 246 -15.15 -19.29 7.47
N LEU A 247 -15.54 -18.10 7.96
CA LEU A 247 -16.48 -17.26 7.23
C LEU A 247 -15.90 -16.87 5.86
N PRO A 248 -16.75 -16.70 4.83
CA PRO A 248 -16.30 -16.18 3.55
C PRO A 248 -15.56 -14.86 3.73
N GLY A 249 -14.43 -14.70 3.04
CA GLY A 249 -13.59 -13.49 3.15
C GLY A 249 -14.13 -12.26 2.44
N PHE A 250 -15.30 -12.39 1.78
CA PHE A 250 -15.98 -11.29 1.10
C PHE A 250 -17.33 -11.05 1.75
N PRO A 251 -17.75 -9.79 1.93
CA PRO A 251 -19.16 -9.52 2.18
C PRO A 251 -19.95 -10.13 1.04
N ILE A 252 -20.95 -10.96 1.39
CA ILE A 252 -21.89 -11.50 0.41
C ILE A 252 -22.77 -10.32 0.00
N TRP A 253 -22.50 -9.74 -1.15
CA TRP A 253 -23.23 -8.59 -1.66
C TRP A 253 -24.59 -9.00 -2.22
N VAL A 254 -25.51 -8.15 -1.95
CA VAL A 254 -26.88 -7.83 -2.40
C VAL A 254 -27.63 -8.87 -3.24
N ASP A 255 -27.05 -9.46 -4.27
CA ASP A 255 -27.71 -10.48 -5.09
C ASP A 255 -27.96 -11.80 -4.34
N ALA A 256 -27.20 -12.05 -3.28
CA ALA A 256 -27.41 -13.20 -2.43
C ALA A 256 -28.59 -13.02 -1.44
N TRP A 257 -28.98 -11.79 -1.12
CA TRP A 257 -30.09 -11.53 -0.20
C TRP A 257 -31.44 -11.86 -0.81
N GLN A 258 -31.66 -11.56 -2.09
CA GLN A 258 -32.88 -11.96 -2.80
C GLN A 258 -33.02 -13.48 -2.87
N THR A 259 -31.89 -14.19 -3.00
CA THR A 259 -31.89 -15.67 -3.01
C THR A 259 -32.10 -16.28 -1.62
N ILE A 260 -31.80 -15.54 -0.55
CA ILE A 260 -31.99 -16.01 0.84
C ILE A 260 -33.43 -15.85 1.29
N GLU A 261 -34.15 -14.82 0.85
CA GLU A 261 -35.60 -14.67 1.07
C GLU A 261 -36.41 -15.79 0.39
N ASP A 262 -35.94 -16.30 -0.75
CA ASP A 262 -36.58 -17.39 -1.50
C ASP A 262 -36.16 -18.79 -1.02
N LEU A 263 -35.12 -18.90 -0.22
CA LEU A 263 -34.74 -20.17 0.42
C LEU A 263 -35.53 -20.35 1.72
N GLU A 264 -36.71 -20.97 1.64
CA GLU A 264 -37.30 -21.64 2.77
C GLU A 264 -36.26 -22.67 3.28
N ILE A 265 -35.55 -22.29 4.34
CA ILE A 265 -34.63 -23.18 5.01
C ILE A 265 -35.51 -24.21 5.75
N GLN A 266 -35.70 -25.37 5.09
CA GLN A 266 -36.25 -26.56 5.74
C GLN A 266 -35.25 -27.11 6.76
#